data_d5b67089965a2d7481b19e6d03f6c7d4
#
_entry.id   d5b67089965a2d7481b19e6d03f6c7d4
#
_cell.length_a   1.000
_cell.length_b   1.000
_cell.length_c   1.000
_cell.angle_alpha   90.00
_cell.angle_beta   90.00
_cell.angle_gamma   90.00
#
_symmetry.space_group_name_H-M   'P 1'
#
loop_
_entity.id
_entity.type
_entity.pdbx_description
1 polymer ?
#
loop_
_entity_poly.entity_id
_entity_poly.type
_entity_poly.pdbx_seq_one_letter_code
_entity_poly.pdbx_strand_id
1 'polypeptide(L)'
;MNKSSKTVWLTGIGIACLPAALCAKTKVPKPNILFLMCDDMGYGDLACYGQPYIHTPHIDQMAREGMRFTQAYAGSPVSAPSRATLMTGQHTGHTHVRGNREYWRGVPMVQYGQNEDYAIVGQEPYDPQHTILPEMLKDNGYTTGVFGKWAGGYEGSASTPDKRGVDEFYGYICQFQAHLYYPNFLNRYSKAMGDTAVVREVMEQNIQHPMFGKDYFKRKQYSARIIHDKALQWLDRQQDNQPFVGFFTYTLPHAELAQPDDSILENYQKKFFVDKTWGGWEDSRYNAVVHTHAQFAAMITRLDQYVGEIFAKLKEKGLDKNTVVIFTSDNGPHEEGGADPEFFGRD
;
A
#
# COMPACT_ATOMS: atom_id res chain seq x y z
N MET A 1 -92.38 -9.32 -52.45
CA MET A 1 -91.55 -10.09 -51.44
C MET A 1 -90.13 -9.64 -51.62
N ASN A 2 -89.67 -8.73 -50.77
CA ASN A 2 -88.36 -8.13 -50.84
C ASN A 2 -87.56 -8.60 -49.63
N LYS A 3 -86.46 -9.30 -49.86
CA LYS A 3 -85.49 -9.67 -48.80
C LYS A 3 -84.39 -8.63 -48.70
N SER A 4 -84.39 -7.91 -47.60
CA SER A 4 -83.35 -6.97 -47.26
C SER A 4 -82.14 -7.74 -46.68
N SER A 5 -80.99 -7.61 -47.29
CA SER A 5 -79.69 -8.11 -46.77
C SER A 5 -79.07 -7.05 -45.89
N LYS A 6 -78.84 -7.37 -44.59
CA LYS A 6 -78.08 -6.54 -43.67
C LYS A 6 -76.59 -6.89 -43.74
N THR A 7 -75.78 -5.96 -44.22
CA THR A 7 -74.32 -6.06 -44.18
C THR A 7 -73.79 -5.66 -42.79
N VAL A 8 -73.12 -6.60 -42.14
CA VAL A 8 -72.45 -6.34 -40.82
C VAL A 8 -71.02 -5.96 -41.09
N TRP A 9 -70.61 -4.76 -40.70
CA TRP A 9 -69.26 -4.33 -40.72
C TRP A 9 -68.59 -4.78 -39.39
N LEU A 10 -67.58 -5.70 -39.47
CA LEU A 10 -66.71 -6.04 -38.40
C LEU A 10 -65.52 -5.05 -38.37
N THR A 11 -65.52 -4.12 -37.43
CA THR A 11 -64.37 -3.28 -37.12
C THR A 11 -63.38 -4.09 -36.33
N GLY A 12 -62.29 -4.53 -36.97
CA GLY A 12 -61.17 -5.17 -36.30
C GLY A 12 -60.34 -4.12 -35.53
N ILE A 13 -60.33 -4.25 -34.20
CA ILE A 13 -59.42 -3.48 -33.33
C ILE A 13 -58.01 -4.15 -33.41
N GLY A 14 -57.12 -3.55 -34.20
CA GLY A 14 -55.70 -3.94 -34.21
C GLY A 14 -55.03 -3.54 -32.93
N ILE A 15 -54.73 -4.51 -32.08
CA ILE A 15 -53.86 -4.27 -30.93
C ILE A 15 -52.42 -4.16 -31.46
N ALA A 16 -51.89 -2.93 -31.53
CA ALA A 16 -50.50 -2.68 -31.82
C ALA A 16 -49.68 -3.09 -30.58
N CYS A 17 -49.05 -4.27 -30.60
CA CYS A 17 -48.01 -4.65 -29.64
C CYS A 17 -46.78 -3.78 -29.91
N LEU A 18 -46.61 -2.69 -29.12
CA LEU A 18 -45.36 -1.98 -29.03
C LEU A 18 -44.34 -2.96 -28.43
N PRO A 19 -43.17 -3.17 -29.06
CA PRO A 19 -42.11 -3.92 -28.42
C PRO A 19 -41.65 -3.14 -27.19
N ALA A 20 -41.87 -3.72 -25.99
CA ALA A 20 -41.25 -3.24 -24.78
C ALA A 20 -39.74 -3.35 -24.99
N ALA A 21 -39.12 -2.24 -25.34
CA ALA A 21 -37.66 -2.14 -25.30
C ALA A 21 -37.24 -2.49 -23.87
N LEU A 22 -36.78 -3.72 -23.67
CA LEU A 22 -36.05 -4.06 -22.44
C LEU A 22 -34.85 -3.11 -22.37
N CYS A 23 -34.98 -2.07 -21.54
CA CYS A 23 -33.87 -1.29 -21.10
C CYS A 23 -32.98 -2.27 -20.29
N ALA A 24 -32.10 -2.99 -20.97
CA ALA A 24 -31.03 -3.69 -20.33
C ALA A 24 -30.26 -2.62 -19.55
N LYS A 25 -30.44 -2.59 -18.23
CA LYS A 25 -29.56 -1.78 -17.36
C LYS A 25 -28.14 -2.19 -17.71
N THR A 26 -27.43 -1.37 -18.46
CA THR A 26 -26.02 -1.54 -18.70
C THR A 26 -25.37 -1.55 -17.33
N LYS A 27 -24.87 -2.73 -16.92
CA LYS A 27 -24.22 -2.89 -15.64
C LYS A 27 -23.00 -1.98 -15.66
N VAL A 28 -23.02 -0.92 -14.86
CA VAL A 28 -21.87 -0.02 -14.73
C VAL A 28 -20.66 -0.87 -14.36
N PRO A 29 -19.55 -0.81 -15.10
CA PRO A 29 -18.36 -1.58 -14.77
C PRO A 29 -17.93 -1.25 -13.35
N LYS A 30 -17.50 -2.24 -12.58
CA LYS A 30 -16.89 -2.00 -11.27
C LYS A 30 -15.60 -1.21 -11.48
N PRO A 31 -15.33 -0.14 -10.71
CA PRO A 31 -14.07 0.58 -10.83
C PRO A 31 -12.92 -0.29 -10.32
N ASN A 32 -11.75 -0.11 -10.89
CA ASN A 32 -10.51 -0.59 -10.29
C ASN A 32 -10.20 0.27 -9.07
N ILE A 33 -9.43 -0.27 -8.13
CA ILE A 33 -9.06 0.41 -6.88
C ILE A 33 -7.55 0.30 -6.69
N LEU A 34 -6.88 1.42 -6.52
CA LEU A 34 -5.49 1.46 -6.04
C LEU A 34 -5.46 2.18 -4.70
N PHE A 35 -5.00 1.46 -3.69
CA PHE A 35 -4.82 1.96 -2.34
C PHE A 35 -3.33 2.16 -2.08
N LEU A 36 -2.87 3.40 -2.14
CA LEU A 36 -1.48 3.80 -1.95
C LEU A 36 -1.33 4.26 -0.50
N MET A 37 -0.67 3.43 0.31
CA MET A 37 -0.46 3.71 1.73
C MET A 37 1.03 3.90 1.98
N CYS A 38 1.40 5.00 2.60
CA CYS A 38 2.73 5.19 3.18
C CYS A 38 2.74 4.83 4.67
N ASP A 39 3.91 4.87 5.28
CA ASP A 39 4.17 4.44 6.65
C ASP A 39 4.73 5.63 7.43
N ASP A 40 4.06 6.02 8.53
CA ASP A 40 4.47 7.09 9.43
C ASP A 40 4.62 8.49 8.78
N MET A 41 3.85 8.79 7.75
CA MET A 41 3.86 10.12 7.13
C MET A 41 2.83 11.03 7.78
N GLY A 42 3.28 12.22 8.19
CA GLY A 42 2.42 13.22 8.76
C GLY A 42 1.57 13.96 7.73
N TYR A 43 0.47 14.52 8.19
CA TYR A 43 -0.39 15.41 7.41
C TYR A 43 0.40 16.58 6.79
N GLY A 44 1.26 17.21 7.58
CA GLY A 44 2.07 18.36 7.16
C GLY A 44 3.30 18.01 6.31
N ASP A 45 3.53 16.76 5.94
CA ASP A 45 4.68 16.36 5.14
C ASP A 45 4.48 16.57 3.63
N LEU A 46 3.26 16.85 3.19
CA LEU A 46 2.90 17.06 1.79
C LEU A 46 2.71 18.54 1.45
N ALA A 47 3.18 18.98 0.28
CA ALA A 47 3.07 20.37 -0.15
C ALA A 47 1.60 20.81 -0.34
N CYS A 48 0.69 19.94 -0.76
CA CYS A 48 -0.74 20.22 -0.83
C CYS A 48 -1.40 20.51 0.54
N TYR A 49 -0.73 20.18 1.64
CA TYR A 49 -1.13 20.52 3.01
C TYR A 49 -0.24 21.59 3.65
N GLY A 50 0.66 22.21 2.88
CA GLY A 50 1.43 23.37 3.31
C GLY A 50 2.91 23.11 3.59
N GLN A 51 3.45 21.93 3.29
CA GLN A 51 4.88 21.64 3.45
C GLN A 51 5.74 22.50 2.51
N PRO A 52 6.61 23.38 3.04
CA PRO A 52 7.39 24.29 2.19
C PRO A 52 8.73 23.71 1.69
N TYR A 53 9.21 22.63 2.31
CA TYR A 53 10.55 22.12 2.07
C TYR A 53 10.58 20.89 1.16
N ILE A 54 9.53 20.09 1.15
CA ILE A 54 9.47 18.80 0.44
C ILE A 54 8.66 18.97 -0.84
N HIS A 55 9.17 18.43 -1.95
CA HIS A 55 8.52 18.52 -3.25
C HIS A 55 7.71 17.25 -3.56
N THR A 56 6.39 17.44 -3.72
CA THR A 56 5.44 16.35 -3.97
C THR A 56 4.49 16.66 -5.14
N PRO A 57 5.01 16.99 -6.35
CA PRO A 57 4.20 17.52 -7.45
C PRO A 57 3.13 16.57 -7.94
N HIS A 58 3.35 15.25 -7.91
CA HIS A 58 2.38 14.25 -8.37
C HIS A 58 1.24 14.05 -7.38
N ILE A 59 1.56 13.97 -6.07
CA ILE A 59 0.55 13.91 -5.00
C ILE A 59 -0.24 15.22 -4.95
N ASP A 60 0.42 16.36 -5.12
CA ASP A 60 -0.23 17.67 -5.20
C ASP A 60 -1.17 17.79 -6.40
N GLN A 61 -0.80 17.19 -7.54
CA GLN A 61 -1.68 17.12 -8.72
C GLN A 61 -2.89 16.23 -8.42
N MET A 62 -2.69 15.07 -7.80
CA MET A 62 -3.79 14.22 -7.35
C MET A 62 -4.76 14.97 -6.43
N ALA A 63 -4.24 15.76 -5.49
CA ALA A 63 -5.05 16.58 -4.59
C ALA A 63 -5.84 17.69 -5.32
N ARG A 64 -5.29 18.27 -6.39
CA ARG A 64 -5.98 19.28 -7.22
C ARG A 64 -7.06 18.69 -8.11
N GLU A 65 -6.83 17.50 -8.64
CA GLU A 65 -7.74 16.83 -9.59
C GLU A 65 -8.79 15.97 -8.89
N GLY A 66 -8.57 15.60 -7.63
CA GLY A 66 -9.42 14.73 -6.84
C GLY A 66 -10.04 15.40 -5.62
N MET A 67 -10.21 14.61 -4.57
CA MET A 67 -10.75 15.06 -3.28
C MET A 67 -9.66 15.05 -2.23
N ARG A 68 -9.35 16.21 -1.66
CA ARG A 68 -8.42 16.36 -0.55
C ARG A 68 -9.19 16.42 0.77
N PHE A 69 -8.94 15.46 1.64
CA PHE A 69 -9.57 15.39 2.97
C PHE A 69 -8.79 16.28 3.95
N THR A 70 -9.49 17.16 4.66
CA THR A 70 -8.93 18.02 5.71
C THR A 70 -9.19 17.47 7.12
N GLN A 71 -10.03 16.45 7.24
CA GLN A 71 -10.41 15.77 8.48
C GLN A 71 -10.48 14.27 8.20
N ALA A 72 -9.34 13.58 8.17
CA ALA A 72 -9.24 12.14 8.02
C ALA A 72 -8.24 11.61 9.05
N TYR A 73 -8.63 10.56 9.77
CA TYR A 73 -7.88 10.05 10.90
C TYR A 73 -7.58 8.57 10.72
N ALA A 74 -6.34 8.17 11.05
CA ALA A 74 -5.97 6.77 11.15
C ALA A 74 -6.66 6.09 12.33
N GLY A 75 -6.86 4.79 12.24
CA GLY A 75 -7.52 4.01 13.30
C GLY A 75 -6.71 3.87 14.59
N SER A 76 -5.40 4.11 14.53
CA SER A 76 -4.47 4.05 15.66
C SER A 76 -3.22 4.88 15.36
N PRO A 77 -2.50 5.37 16.37
CA PRO A 77 -1.25 6.12 16.18
C PRO A 77 -0.03 5.24 15.84
N VAL A 78 -0.20 3.91 15.72
CA VAL A 78 0.88 2.95 15.37
C VAL A 78 0.39 1.95 14.32
N SER A 79 1.34 1.44 13.53
CA SER A 79 1.09 0.72 12.28
C SER A 79 0.20 -0.52 12.39
N ALA A 80 0.54 -1.52 13.22
CA ALA A 80 -0.18 -2.80 13.19
C ALA A 80 -1.67 -2.66 13.52
N PRO A 81 -2.10 -1.97 14.61
CA PRO A 81 -3.51 -1.79 14.90
C PRO A 81 -4.20 -0.84 13.89
N SER A 82 -3.53 0.16 13.33
CA SER A 82 -4.10 1.02 12.29
C SER A 82 -4.39 0.22 11.02
N ARG A 83 -3.43 -0.59 10.56
CA ARG A 83 -3.62 -1.49 9.41
C ARG A 83 -4.72 -2.51 9.68
N ALA A 84 -4.84 -3.02 10.92
CA ALA A 84 -5.92 -3.92 11.30
C ALA A 84 -7.29 -3.25 11.23
N THR A 85 -7.44 -1.98 11.65
CA THR A 85 -8.70 -1.24 11.51
C THR A 85 -9.09 -1.05 10.04
N LEU A 86 -8.11 -0.73 9.17
CA LEU A 86 -8.35 -0.62 7.74
C LEU A 86 -8.78 -1.96 7.14
N MET A 87 -8.03 -3.02 7.41
CA MET A 87 -8.27 -4.33 6.80
C MET A 87 -9.59 -4.96 7.26
N THR A 88 -9.98 -4.75 8.52
CA THR A 88 -11.19 -5.36 9.10
C THR A 88 -12.42 -4.45 9.06
N GLY A 89 -12.25 -3.14 8.82
CA GLY A 89 -13.32 -2.15 8.95
C GLY A 89 -13.80 -1.96 10.40
N GLN A 90 -13.05 -2.43 11.38
CA GLN A 90 -13.41 -2.37 12.80
C GLN A 90 -12.63 -1.27 13.50
N HIS A 91 -13.28 -0.56 14.42
CA HIS A 91 -12.61 0.38 15.31
C HIS A 91 -11.60 -0.33 16.21
N THR A 92 -10.51 0.33 16.59
CA THR A 92 -9.41 -0.23 17.42
C THR A 92 -9.88 -0.88 18.72
N GLY A 93 -10.99 -0.42 19.29
CA GLY A 93 -11.61 -1.03 20.46
C GLY A 93 -12.23 -2.41 20.22
N HIS A 94 -12.43 -2.80 18.96
CA HIS A 94 -13.07 -4.05 18.54
C HIS A 94 -12.15 -4.96 17.74
N THR A 95 -11.08 -4.43 17.11
CA THR A 95 -10.13 -5.26 16.39
C THR A 95 -9.38 -6.20 17.33
N HIS A 96 -8.97 -7.35 16.82
CA HIS A 96 -8.10 -8.28 17.53
C HIS A 96 -6.72 -7.67 17.78
N VAL A 97 -6.11 -7.08 16.75
CA VAL A 97 -4.80 -6.43 16.82
C VAL A 97 -4.97 -5.02 17.39
N ARG A 98 -4.43 -4.78 18.58
CA ARG A 98 -4.58 -3.52 19.33
C ARG A 98 -3.28 -2.78 19.61
N GLY A 99 -2.16 -3.31 19.16
CA GLY A 99 -0.83 -2.74 19.35
C GLY A 99 0.19 -3.40 18.44
N ASN A 100 1.41 -2.87 18.43
CA ASN A 100 2.55 -3.44 17.73
C ASN A 100 3.12 -4.64 18.51
N ARG A 101 2.32 -5.71 18.64
CA ARG A 101 2.76 -6.94 19.29
C ARG A 101 3.46 -7.82 18.25
N GLU A 102 4.69 -8.17 18.53
CA GLU A 102 5.49 -9.04 17.69
C GLU A 102 5.45 -10.49 18.15
N TYR A 103 5.60 -11.36 17.17
CA TYR A 103 5.60 -12.81 17.35
C TYR A 103 6.89 -13.40 16.79
N TRP A 104 7.52 -14.24 17.56
CA TRP A 104 8.63 -15.06 17.13
C TRP A 104 8.25 -16.54 17.19
N ARG A 105 8.36 -17.23 16.06
CA ARG A 105 7.94 -18.64 15.93
C ARG A 105 6.53 -18.91 16.45
N GLY A 106 5.62 -17.95 16.25
CA GLY A 106 4.23 -18.09 16.72
C GLY A 106 3.99 -17.79 18.18
N VAL A 107 4.99 -17.31 18.94
CA VAL A 107 4.88 -16.92 20.34
C VAL A 107 5.07 -15.41 20.48
N PRO A 108 4.26 -14.69 21.28
CA PRO A 108 4.46 -13.29 21.55
C PRO A 108 5.88 -13.00 22.07
N MET A 109 6.55 -12.01 21.49
CA MET A 109 7.88 -11.60 21.92
C MET A 109 7.82 -10.72 23.18
N VAL A 110 8.69 -10.99 24.13
CA VAL A 110 8.80 -10.22 25.38
C VAL A 110 9.94 -9.19 25.32
N GLN A 111 10.92 -9.39 24.44
CA GLN A 111 12.05 -8.48 24.23
C GLN A 111 12.46 -8.43 22.76
N TYR A 112 12.78 -7.21 22.29
CA TYR A 112 13.35 -6.97 20.96
C TYR A 112 14.83 -7.37 20.90
N GLY A 113 15.32 -7.72 19.73
CA GLY A 113 16.76 -7.80 19.45
C GLY A 113 17.43 -9.14 19.74
N GLN A 114 16.72 -10.19 20.14
CA GLN A 114 17.36 -11.47 20.48
C GLN A 114 17.49 -12.48 19.32
N ASN A 115 17.01 -12.15 18.11
CA ASN A 115 16.98 -13.11 17.01
C ASN A 115 17.47 -12.53 15.69
N GLU A 116 18.47 -13.16 15.11
CA GLU A 116 19.00 -12.84 13.78
C GLU A 116 18.09 -13.33 12.61
N ASP A 117 17.11 -14.18 12.88
CA ASP A 117 16.21 -14.74 11.86
C ASP A 117 14.89 -13.96 11.81
N TYR A 118 14.93 -12.78 11.19
CA TYR A 118 13.77 -11.92 10.98
C TYR A 118 12.61 -12.58 10.20
N ALA A 119 12.84 -13.71 9.60
CA ALA A 119 11.85 -14.43 8.82
C ALA A 119 10.79 -15.12 9.68
N ILE A 120 11.12 -15.36 10.94
CA ILE A 120 10.24 -16.03 11.87
C ILE A 120 9.55 -15.02 12.79
N VAL A 121 9.97 -13.77 12.70
CA VAL A 121 9.35 -12.62 13.37
C VAL A 121 8.23 -12.07 12.50
N GLY A 122 7.15 -11.65 13.11
CA GLY A 122 6.03 -10.98 12.47
C GLY A 122 5.15 -10.33 13.51
N GLN A 123 3.96 -9.95 13.11
CA GLN A 123 2.99 -9.31 13.98
C GLN A 123 1.94 -10.29 14.46
N GLU A 124 1.14 -9.83 15.42
CA GLU A 124 -0.10 -10.49 15.81
C GLU A 124 -0.97 -10.74 14.56
N PRO A 125 -1.37 -11.98 14.29
CA PRO A 125 -2.19 -12.32 13.14
C PRO A 125 -3.56 -11.66 13.20
N TYR A 126 -4.15 -11.31 12.06
CA TYR A 126 -5.58 -10.99 12.00
C TYR A 126 -6.39 -12.20 12.44
N ASP A 127 -7.47 -11.97 13.15
CA ASP A 127 -8.38 -13.05 13.56
C ASP A 127 -8.94 -13.76 12.31
N PRO A 128 -8.75 -15.08 12.18
CA PRO A 128 -9.23 -15.82 11.02
C PRO A 128 -10.77 -15.87 10.92
N GLN A 129 -11.49 -15.55 11.98
CA GLN A 129 -12.96 -15.48 11.98
C GLN A 129 -13.49 -14.17 11.37
N HIS A 130 -12.65 -13.13 11.23
CA HIS A 130 -13.04 -11.88 10.64
C HIS A 130 -12.57 -11.79 9.18
N THR A 131 -13.50 -11.55 8.28
CA THR A 131 -13.19 -11.24 6.88
C THR A 131 -12.42 -9.92 6.80
N ILE A 132 -11.35 -9.90 6.03
CA ILE A 132 -10.56 -8.68 5.77
C ILE A 132 -10.83 -8.16 4.36
N LEU A 133 -10.46 -6.90 4.14
CA LEU A 133 -10.76 -6.18 2.90
C LEU A 133 -10.34 -6.89 1.61
N PRO A 134 -9.14 -7.51 1.49
CA PRO A 134 -8.79 -8.27 0.29
C PRO A 134 -9.71 -9.48 0.03
N GLU A 135 -10.11 -10.21 1.08
CA GLU A 135 -11.05 -11.35 0.96
C GLU A 135 -12.41 -10.88 0.44
N MET A 136 -12.95 -9.81 1.05
CA MET A 136 -14.23 -9.24 0.65
C MET A 136 -14.22 -8.78 -0.82
N LEU A 137 -13.15 -8.12 -1.26
CA LEU A 137 -13.04 -7.66 -2.64
C LEU A 137 -12.87 -8.82 -3.62
N LYS A 138 -12.09 -9.83 -3.26
CA LYS A 138 -11.95 -11.06 -4.04
C LYS A 138 -13.29 -11.79 -4.23
N ASP A 139 -14.06 -11.95 -3.16
CA ASP A 139 -15.40 -12.55 -3.21
C ASP A 139 -16.37 -11.75 -4.08
N ASN A 140 -16.09 -10.46 -4.24
CA ASN A 140 -16.80 -9.59 -5.17
C ASN A 140 -16.18 -9.54 -6.58
N GLY A 141 -15.28 -10.47 -6.92
CA GLY A 141 -14.76 -10.67 -8.27
C GLY A 141 -13.61 -9.75 -8.64
N TYR A 142 -12.91 -9.16 -7.69
CA TYR A 142 -11.68 -8.41 -7.95
C TYR A 142 -10.47 -9.34 -8.00
N THR A 143 -9.53 -9.05 -8.90
CA THR A 143 -8.15 -9.54 -8.79
C THR A 143 -7.43 -8.71 -7.73
N THR A 144 -6.69 -9.37 -6.83
CA THR A 144 -6.11 -8.72 -5.66
C THR A 144 -4.59 -8.78 -5.65
N GLY A 145 -3.94 -7.65 -5.47
CA GLY A 145 -2.48 -7.54 -5.33
C GLY A 145 -2.08 -6.72 -4.11
N VAL A 146 -1.02 -7.14 -3.41
CA VAL A 146 -0.45 -6.40 -2.28
C VAL A 146 1.06 -6.28 -2.46
N PHE A 147 1.59 -5.05 -2.42
CA PHE A 147 3.00 -4.76 -2.65
C PHE A 147 3.52 -3.82 -1.55
N GLY A 148 4.39 -4.35 -0.69
CA GLY A 148 4.96 -3.62 0.44
C GLY A 148 4.78 -4.30 1.79
N LYS A 149 4.50 -3.52 2.83
CA LYS A 149 4.37 -3.96 4.22
C LYS A 149 2.98 -4.55 4.48
N TRP A 150 2.92 -5.84 4.83
CA TRP A 150 1.67 -6.53 5.20
C TRP A 150 1.27 -6.24 6.65
N ALA A 151 2.17 -6.49 7.59
CA ALA A 151 2.01 -6.24 9.03
C ALA A 151 0.77 -6.91 9.67
N GLY A 152 0.42 -8.10 9.20
CA GLY A 152 -0.74 -8.84 9.69
C GLY A 152 -0.46 -10.33 9.81
N GLY A 153 0.41 -10.73 10.73
CA GLY A 153 0.83 -12.11 10.93
C GLY A 153 2.33 -12.33 10.75
N TYR A 154 2.72 -13.58 10.67
CA TYR A 154 4.10 -14.06 10.50
C TYR A 154 4.13 -15.22 9.51
N GLU A 155 5.30 -15.57 8.98
CA GLU A 155 5.45 -16.70 8.06
C GLU A 155 4.90 -17.99 8.68
N GLY A 156 4.01 -18.66 7.95
CA GLY A 156 3.33 -19.87 8.40
C GLY A 156 2.04 -19.63 9.22
N SER A 157 1.74 -18.40 9.64
CA SER A 157 0.48 -18.09 10.33
C SER A 157 -0.74 -18.27 9.40
N ALA A 158 -1.95 -18.27 9.98
CA ALA A 158 -3.20 -18.28 9.22
C ALA A 158 -3.51 -16.95 8.55
N SER A 159 -2.68 -15.91 8.78
CA SER A 159 -2.92 -14.55 8.32
C SER A 159 -1.91 -14.07 7.29
N THR A 160 -1.19 -14.97 6.63
CA THR A 160 -0.33 -14.62 5.49
C THR A 160 -1.16 -14.25 4.27
N PRO A 161 -0.65 -13.40 3.35
CA PRO A 161 -1.41 -12.91 2.19
C PRO A 161 -2.06 -14.02 1.36
N ASP A 162 -1.35 -15.13 1.09
CA ASP A 162 -1.83 -16.29 0.33
C ASP A 162 -3.11 -16.93 0.92
N LYS A 163 -3.31 -16.80 2.24
CA LYS A 163 -4.47 -17.34 2.98
C LYS A 163 -5.59 -16.33 3.18
N ARG A 164 -5.35 -15.06 2.88
CA ARG A 164 -6.24 -13.95 3.19
C ARG A 164 -6.69 -13.18 1.94
N GLY A 165 -7.03 -13.92 0.87
CA GLY A 165 -7.68 -13.37 -0.30
C GLY A 165 -6.77 -12.62 -1.28
N VAL A 166 -5.45 -12.69 -1.13
CA VAL A 166 -4.48 -12.04 -2.03
C VAL A 166 -4.07 -13.01 -3.15
N ASP A 167 -4.12 -12.54 -4.40
CA ASP A 167 -3.69 -13.33 -5.58
C ASP A 167 -2.20 -13.14 -5.87
N GLU A 168 -1.65 -11.97 -5.58
CA GLU A 168 -0.23 -11.68 -5.73
C GLU A 168 0.29 -10.79 -4.61
N PHE A 169 1.41 -11.18 -4.02
CA PHE A 169 2.08 -10.47 -2.93
C PHE A 169 3.58 -10.34 -3.21
N TYR A 170 4.13 -9.15 -2.93
CA TYR A 170 5.58 -8.95 -2.92
C TYR A 170 5.95 -7.87 -1.90
N GLY A 171 6.77 -8.24 -0.89
CA GLY A 171 7.17 -7.28 0.14
C GLY A 171 7.55 -7.92 1.47
N TYR A 172 7.11 -7.32 2.55
CA TYR A 172 7.41 -7.72 3.92
C TYR A 172 6.18 -8.27 4.62
N ILE A 173 6.23 -9.50 5.12
CA ILE A 173 5.22 -9.99 6.07
C ILE A 173 5.45 -9.36 7.44
N CYS A 174 6.72 -9.36 7.88
CA CYS A 174 7.14 -8.82 9.16
C CYS A 174 7.28 -7.30 9.12
N GLN A 175 6.61 -6.60 10.04
CA GLN A 175 6.74 -5.16 10.21
C GLN A 175 8.16 -4.77 10.62
N PHE A 176 8.80 -5.52 11.52
CA PHE A 176 10.16 -5.25 11.98
C PHE A 176 11.18 -5.32 10.83
N GLN A 177 11.05 -6.34 9.95
CA GLN A 177 11.89 -6.44 8.75
C GLN A 177 11.66 -5.27 7.78
N ALA A 178 10.44 -4.72 7.76
CA ALA A 178 10.11 -3.58 6.90
C ALA A 178 10.84 -2.28 7.27
N HIS A 179 11.50 -2.22 8.42
CA HIS A 179 12.40 -1.11 8.78
C HIS A 179 13.72 -1.14 7.99
N LEU A 180 14.05 -2.25 7.31
CA LEU A 180 15.29 -2.43 6.56
C LEU A 180 15.05 -2.19 5.06
N TYR A 181 15.61 -1.12 4.51
CA TYR A 181 15.49 -0.82 3.07
C TYR A 181 16.46 -1.60 2.17
N TYR A 182 17.43 -2.29 2.78
CA TYR A 182 18.37 -3.17 2.10
C TYR A 182 18.35 -4.58 2.74
N PRO A 183 17.20 -5.27 2.73
CA PRO A 183 17.03 -6.54 3.41
C PRO A 183 17.81 -7.67 2.73
N ASN A 184 18.00 -8.80 3.44
CA ASN A 184 18.58 -10.01 2.86
C ASN A 184 17.57 -10.82 2.01
N PHE A 185 16.27 -10.62 2.23
CA PHE A 185 15.19 -11.25 1.45
C PHE A 185 13.91 -10.41 1.50
N LEU A 186 13.02 -10.66 0.55
CA LEU A 186 11.63 -10.24 0.58
C LEU A 186 10.74 -11.48 0.44
N ASN A 187 9.48 -11.34 0.83
CA ASN A 187 8.50 -12.41 0.67
C ASN A 187 7.72 -12.19 -0.63
N ARG A 188 7.41 -13.28 -1.33
CA ARG A 188 6.56 -13.26 -2.51
C ARG A 188 5.54 -14.39 -2.51
N TYR A 189 4.44 -14.14 -3.20
CA TYR A 189 3.43 -15.13 -3.54
C TYR A 189 2.76 -14.71 -4.85
N SER A 190 2.55 -15.65 -5.76
CA SER A 190 1.77 -15.42 -6.97
C SER A 190 0.98 -16.67 -7.35
N LYS A 191 -0.33 -16.58 -7.22
CA LYS A 191 -1.24 -17.65 -7.65
C LYS A 191 -1.10 -17.95 -9.14
N ALA A 192 -0.88 -16.92 -9.95
CA ALA A 192 -0.68 -17.07 -11.40
C ALA A 192 0.60 -17.83 -11.77
N MET A 193 1.63 -17.77 -10.92
CA MET A 193 2.87 -18.55 -11.07
C MET A 193 2.79 -19.97 -10.47
N GLY A 194 1.66 -20.32 -9.86
CA GLY A 194 1.46 -21.63 -9.23
C GLY A 194 2.02 -21.74 -7.82
N ASP A 195 2.36 -20.64 -7.16
CA ASP A 195 2.79 -20.70 -5.77
C ASP A 195 1.65 -21.21 -4.88
N THR A 196 1.96 -22.10 -3.96
CA THR A 196 1.00 -22.69 -3.00
C THR A 196 1.04 -22.01 -1.63
N ALA A 197 2.11 -21.24 -1.37
CA ALA A 197 2.30 -20.47 -0.15
C ALA A 197 3.27 -19.31 -0.41
N VAL A 198 3.33 -18.39 0.53
CA VAL A 198 4.37 -17.34 0.54
C VAL A 198 5.76 -17.99 0.63
N VAL A 199 6.68 -17.54 -0.18
CA VAL A 199 8.08 -17.95 -0.22
C VAL A 199 9.01 -16.75 -0.07
N ARG A 200 10.25 -17.00 0.35
CA ARG A 200 11.30 -15.96 0.39
C ARG A 200 11.99 -15.83 -0.95
N GLU A 201 12.20 -14.63 -1.39
CA GLU A 201 13.09 -14.28 -2.49
C GLU A 201 14.34 -13.63 -1.89
N VAL A 202 15.47 -14.31 -2.00
CA VAL A 202 16.75 -13.82 -1.45
C VAL A 202 17.22 -12.62 -2.27
N MET A 203 17.60 -11.56 -1.58
CA MET A 203 18.17 -10.36 -2.18
C MET A 203 19.68 -10.55 -2.37
N GLU A 204 20.14 -10.36 -3.60
CA GLU A 204 21.58 -10.44 -3.93
C GLU A 204 22.30 -9.15 -3.52
N GLN A 205 22.37 -8.92 -2.22
CA GLN A 205 23.12 -7.80 -1.70
C GLN A 205 24.63 -8.01 -1.93
N ASN A 206 25.30 -6.93 -2.32
CA ASN A 206 26.76 -6.94 -2.50
C ASN A 206 27.54 -7.13 -1.19
N ILE A 207 26.86 -7.00 -0.05
CA ILE A 207 27.40 -7.21 1.32
C ILE A 207 26.38 -8.09 2.05
N GLN A 208 26.79 -9.27 2.49
CA GLN A 208 25.86 -10.23 3.09
C GLN A 208 25.66 -10.07 4.60
N HIS A 209 26.53 -9.45 5.35
CA HIS A 209 26.41 -9.22 6.81
C HIS A 209 27.32 -8.10 7.27
N PRO A 210 26.97 -7.43 8.36
CA PRO A 210 25.72 -7.42 9.11
C PRO A 210 24.65 -6.52 8.47
N MET A 211 23.37 -6.75 8.80
CA MET A 211 22.27 -5.85 8.40
C MET A 211 22.35 -4.48 9.08
N PHE A 212 23.23 -4.33 10.04
CA PHE A 212 23.46 -3.10 10.81
C PHE A 212 24.92 -2.69 10.74
N GLY A 213 25.18 -1.41 10.92
CA GLY A 213 26.51 -0.83 10.98
C GLY A 213 26.90 -0.06 9.71
N LYS A 214 28.13 0.49 9.73
CA LYS A 214 28.65 1.44 8.73
C LYS A 214 28.62 0.98 7.27
N ASP A 215 28.55 -0.32 7.03
CA ASP A 215 28.56 -0.89 5.68
C ASP A 215 27.16 -1.14 5.14
N TYR A 216 26.11 -0.97 5.92
CA TYR A 216 24.73 -1.18 5.52
C TYR A 216 24.35 -0.36 4.30
N PHE A 217 24.64 0.94 4.28
CA PHE A 217 24.33 1.86 3.18
C PHE A 217 25.15 1.61 1.90
N LYS A 218 26.14 0.72 1.93
CA LYS A 218 26.86 0.27 0.73
C LYS A 218 26.14 -0.82 -0.04
N ARG A 219 25.04 -1.34 0.51
CA ARG A 219 24.18 -2.34 -0.16
C ARG A 219 23.49 -1.72 -1.36
N LYS A 220 23.15 -2.55 -2.37
CA LYS A 220 22.68 -2.05 -3.67
C LYS A 220 21.21 -2.29 -3.95
N GLN A 221 20.62 -3.35 -3.38
CA GLN A 221 19.23 -3.71 -3.69
C GLN A 221 18.28 -3.01 -2.74
N TYR A 222 17.86 -1.81 -3.15
CA TYR A 222 16.92 -0.96 -2.40
C TYR A 222 15.49 -1.48 -2.55
N SER A 223 14.95 -2.03 -1.50
CA SER A 223 13.67 -2.75 -1.48
C SER A 223 12.48 -1.90 -1.92
N ALA A 224 12.43 -0.63 -1.53
CA ALA A 224 11.31 0.24 -1.91
C ALA A 224 11.18 0.39 -3.43
N ARG A 225 12.31 0.48 -4.16
CA ARG A 225 12.29 0.49 -5.63
C ARG A 225 11.87 -0.86 -6.20
N ILE A 226 12.41 -1.96 -5.67
CA ILE A 226 12.10 -3.32 -6.17
C ILE A 226 10.62 -3.64 -5.97
N ILE A 227 10.07 -3.34 -4.80
CA ILE A 227 8.65 -3.52 -4.50
C ILE A 227 7.78 -2.69 -5.45
N HIS A 228 8.17 -1.44 -5.70
CA HIS A 228 7.47 -0.56 -6.63
C HIS A 228 7.50 -1.11 -8.07
N ASP A 229 8.65 -1.58 -8.54
CA ASP A 229 8.78 -2.20 -9.86
C ASP A 229 7.89 -3.44 -10.00
N LYS A 230 7.79 -4.27 -8.96
CA LYS A 230 6.88 -5.43 -8.95
C LYS A 230 5.41 -5.00 -8.98
N ALA A 231 5.06 -3.92 -8.27
CA ALA A 231 3.72 -3.33 -8.32
C ALA A 231 3.37 -2.81 -9.73
N LEU A 232 4.30 -2.10 -10.39
CA LEU A 232 4.11 -1.65 -11.78
C LEU A 232 4.00 -2.82 -12.77
N GLN A 233 4.82 -3.87 -12.61
CA GLN A 233 4.72 -5.09 -13.41
C GLN A 233 3.38 -5.80 -13.21
N TRP A 234 2.85 -5.84 -11.99
CA TRP A 234 1.53 -6.36 -11.72
C TRP A 234 0.46 -5.50 -12.39
N LEU A 235 0.53 -4.19 -12.26
CA LEU A 235 -0.41 -3.25 -12.88
C LEU A 235 -0.38 -3.35 -14.40
N ASP A 236 0.79 -3.58 -15.00
CA ASP A 236 0.96 -3.76 -16.46
C ASP A 236 0.20 -4.98 -17.00
N ARG A 237 0.01 -6.02 -16.20
CA ARG A 237 -0.76 -7.22 -16.56
C ARG A 237 -2.27 -7.06 -16.41
N GLN A 238 -2.75 -5.98 -15.77
CA GLN A 238 -4.18 -5.78 -15.58
C GLN A 238 -4.88 -5.37 -16.89
N GLN A 239 -6.15 -5.70 -17.01
CA GLN A 239 -7.00 -5.43 -18.17
C GLN A 239 -8.30 -4.78 -17.75
N ASP A 240 -8.93 -4.03 -18.63
CA ASP A 240 -10.16 -3.28 -18.38
C ASP A 240 -11.42 -4.16 -18.19
N ASN A 241 -11.36 -5.41 -18.64
CA ASN A 241 -12.47 -6.37 -18.54
C ASN A 241 -12.55 -7.11 -17.19
N GLN A 242 -11.56 -6.96 -16.32
CA GLN A 242 -11.47 -7.59 -15.00
C GLN A 242 -11.12 -6.54 -13.94
N PRO A 243 -12.03 -6.24 -13.00
CA PRO A 243 -11.72 -5.27 -11.95
C PRO A 243 -10.62 -5.79 -11.04
N PHE A 244 -9.75 -4.89 -10.63
CA PHE A 244 -8.64 -5.21 -9.73
C PHE A 244 -8.58 -4.26 -8.54
N VAL A 245 -8.00 -4.74 -7.45
CA VAL A 245 -7.57 -3.91 -6.32
C VAL A 245 -6.10 -4.15 -6.03
N GLY A 246 -5.34 -3.08 -5.99
CA GLY A 246 -3.93 -3.06 -5.58
C GLY A 246 -3.76 -2.31 -4.27
N PHE A 247 -3.16 -2.96 -3.28
CA PHE A 247 -2.69 -2.33 -2.06
C PHE A 247 -1.18 -2.12 -2.17
N PHE A 248 -0.75 -0.91 -2.44
CA PHE A 248 0.66 -0.53 -2.52
C PHE A 248 1.04 0.11 -1.20
N THR A 249 1.53 -0.72 -0.28
CA THR A 249 1.77 -0.37 1.11
C THR A 249 3.25 -0.09 1.35
N TYR A 250 3.69 1.08 0.86
CA TYR A 250 5.07 1.54 0.96
C TYR A 250 5.52 1.68 2.41
N THR A 251 6.79 1.39 2.65
CA THR A 251 7.44 1.63 3.95
C THR A 251 7.93 3.06 4.11
N LEU A 252 8.04 3.82 3.01
CA LEU A 252 8.42 5.22 3.00
C LEU A 252 7.35 6.09 3.68
N PRO A 253 7.74 7.10 4.49
CA PRO A 253 9.07 7.49 4.94
C PRO A 253 9.47 6.96 6.31
N HIS A 254 8.94 5.81 6.77
CA HIS A 254 9.28 5.21 8.06
C HIS A 254 10.79 5.02 8.23
N ALA A 255 11.29 5.10 9.46
CA ALA A 255 12.66 4.73 9.77
C ALA A 255 12.95 3.24 9.39
N GLU A 256 14.16 2.91 8.99
CA GLU A 256 15.36 3.78 9.04
C GLU A 256 15.36 4.78 7.88
N LEU A 257 15.99 5.93 8.08
CA LEU A 257 16.09 6.96 7.05
C LEU A 257 17.20 6.58 6.05
N ALA A 258 16.90 5.61 5.20
CA ALA A 258 17.84 5.05 4.24
C ALA A 258 17.41 5.30 2.80
N GLN A 259 18.29 5.89 2.01
CA GLN A 259 18.11 6.24 0.61
C GLN A 259 19.26 5.72 -0.24
N PRO A 260 19.04 5.46 -1.54
CA PRO A 260 20.12 5.45 -2.51
C PRO A 260 20.85 6.80 -2.55
N ASP A 261 22.16 6.73 -2.73
CA ASP A 261 22.99 7.91 -2.93
C ASP A 261 22.85 8.38 -4.38
N ASP A 262 21.87 9.22 -4.61
CA ASP A 262 21.49 9.74 -5.94
C ASP A 262 21.11 11.22 -5.92
N SER A 263 20.75 11.76 -7.09
CA SER A 263 20.44 13.16 -7.26
C SER A 263 19.28 13.67 -6.39
N ILE A 264 18.33 12.83 -5.99
CA ILE A 264 17.23 13.24 -5.11
C ILE A 264 17.82 13.59 -3.73
N LEU A 265 18.61 12.68 -3.17
CA LEU A 265 19.26 12.86 -1.88
C LEU A 265 20.25 14.06 -1.93
N GLU A 266 21.11 14.12 -2.97
CA GLU A 266 22.06 15.22 -3.13
C GLU A 266 21.39 16.60 -3.15
N ASN A 267 20.25 16.73 -3.81
CA ASN A 267 19.51 17.99 -3.86
C ASN A 267 19.05 18.44 -2.46
N TYR A 268 18.60 17.52 -1.63
CA TYR A 268 18.20 17.84 -0.26
C TYR A 268 19.40 18.08 0.65
N GLN A 269 20.52 17.37 0.47
CA GLN A 269 21.77 17.63 1.19
C GLN A 269 22.30 19.06 0.88
N LYS A 270 22.19 19.51 -0.36
CA LYS A 270 22.53 20.89 -0.74
C LYS A 270 21.55 21.91 -0.13
N LYS A 271 20.25 21.57 -0.06
CA LYS A 271 19.21 22.41 0.52
C LYS A 271 19.35 22.53 2.04
N PHE A 272 19.69 21.45 2.72
CA PHE A 272 19.89 21.36 4.16
C PHE A 272 21.38 21.19 4.48
N PHE A 273 22.22 22.15 4.05
CA PHE A 273 23.69 22.05 4.20
C PHE A 273 24.16 22.02 5.65
N VAL A 274 23.35 22.51 6.60
CA VAL A 274 23.50 22.29 8.05
C VAL A 274 22.40 21.36 8.47
N ASP A 275 22.74 20.08 8.65
CA ASP A 275 21.77 19.02 8.92
C ASP A 275 22.20 18.19 10.13
N LYS A 276 21.24 17.45 10.71
CA LYS A 276 21.44 16.61 11.87
C LYS A 276 22.09 15.29 11.50
N THR A 277 22.81 14.74 12.47
CA THR A 277 23.28 13.34 12.46
C THR A 277 22.64 12.62 13.64
N TRP A 278 22.08 11.46 13.35
CA TRP A 278 21.54 10.57 14.36
C TRP A 278 22.47 9.37 14.56
N GLY A 279 22.87 9.11 15.81
CA GLY A 279 23.93 8.14 16.15
C GLY A 279 23.49 6.67 16.14
N GLY A 280 22.23 6.38 15.87
CA GLY A 280 21.65 5.04 16.01
C GLY A 280 21.16 4.76 17.44
N TRP A 281 20.47 3.64 17.61
CA TRP A 281 20.09 3.15 18.93
C TRP A 281 21.08 2.12 19.47
N GLU A 282 21.26 2.09 20.78
CA GLU A 282 22.16 1.13 21.45
C GLU A 282 21.74 -0.33 21.21
N ASP A 283 20.44 -0.57 21.01
CA ASP A 283 19.88 -1.90 20.72
C ASP A 283 19.96 -2.32 19.24
N SER A 284 20.65 -1.52 18.40
CA SER A 284 20.89 -1.78 16.98
C SER A 284 19.62 -1.98 16.11
N ARG A 285 18.48 -1.40 16.53
CA ARG A 285 17.25 -1.48 15.72
C ARG A 285 17.31 -0.64 14.46
N TYR A 286 18.03 0.48 14.49
CA TYR A 286 18.23 1.36 13.35
C TYR A 286 19.70 1.75 13.22
N ASN A 287 20.17 1.86 11.99
CA ASN A 287 21.52 2.31 11.71
C ASN A 287 21.68 3.82 11.99
N ALA A 288 22.89 4.23 12.33
CA ALA A 288 23.24 5.65 12.41
C ALA A 288 23.06 6.31 11.05
N VAL A 289 22.50 7.53 11.03
CA VAL A 289 22.16 8.26 9.81
C VAL A 289 22.77 9.65 9.86
N VAL A 290 23.43 10.06 8.79
CA VAL A 290 23.86 11.43 8.53
C VAL A 290 22.85 12.16 7.66
N HIS A 291 22.71 13.47 7.84
CA HIS A 291 21.76 14.29 7.06
C HIS A 291 20.31 13.83 7.18
N THR A 292 19.80 13.68 8.40
CA THR A 292 18.49 13.09 8.68
C THR A 292 17.33 13.84 7.99
N HIS A 293 17.37 15.18 7.93
CA HIS A 293 16.35 15.97 7.24
C HIS A 293 16.38 15.75 5.72
N ALA A 294 17.59 15.69 5.13
CA ALA A 294 17.75 15.40 3.70
C ALA A 294 17.27 13.99 3.35
N GLN A 295 17.60 13.01 4.18
CA GLN A 295 17.14 11.62 4.00
C GLN A 295 15.61 11.54 4.02
N PHE A 296 14.97 12.09 5.05
CA PHE A 296 13.52 12.07 5.18
C PHE A 296 12.81 12.77 4.01
N ALA A 297 13.24 13.98 3.65
CA ALA A 297 12.67 14.71 2.53
C ALA A 297 12.85 13.97 1.18
N ALA A 298 14.00 13.33 1.00
CA ALA A 298 14.27 12.51 -0.19
C ALA A 298 13.35 11.27 -0.24
N MET A 299 13.04 10.64 0.89
CA MET A 299 12.10 9.51 0.96
C MET A 299 10.71 9.89 0.48
N ILE A 300 10.20 11.04 0.90
CA ILE A 300 8.87 11.53 0.50
C ILE A 300 8.85 11.92 -0.99
N THR A 301 9.89 12.61 -1.46
CA THR A 301 9.99 12.95 -2.90
C THR A 301 10.09 11.70 -3.76
N ARG A 302 10.77 10.67 -3.31
CA ARG A 302 10.83 9.37 -4.01
C ARG A 302 9.46 8.69 -4.04
N LEU A 303 8.74 8.71 -2.94
CA LEU A 303 7.36 8.21 -2.89
C LEU A 303 6.46 8.96 -3.88
N ASP A 304 6.59 10.29 -3.95
CA ASP A 304 5.86 11.11 -4.93
C ASP A 304 6.18 10.71 -6.38
N GLN A 305 7.45 10.42 -6.70
CA GLN A 305 7.82 9.91 -8.02
C GLN A 305 7.15 8.56 -8.31
N TYR A 306 7.07 7.66 -7.33
CA TYR A 306 6.37 6.38 -7.49
C TYR A 306 4.88 6.59 -7.78
N VAL A 307 4.25 7.54 -7.12
CA VAL A 307 2.86 7.92 -7.43
C VAL A 307 2.74 8.43 -8.87
N GLY A 308 3.67 9.26 -9.33
CA GLY A 308 3.72 9.72 -10.72
C GLY A 308 3.86 8.57 -11.73
N GLU A 309 4.74 7.58 -11.45
CA GLU A 309 4.93 6.39 -12.30
C GLU A 309 3.64 5.54 -12.36
N ILE A 310 2.88 5.42 -11.26
CA ILE A 310 1.59 4.73 -11.23
C ILE A 310 0.57 5.43 -12.13
N PHE A 311 0.42 6.76 -12.02
CA PHE A 311 -0.51 7.52 -12.86
C PHE A 311 -0.13 7.43 -14.35
N ALA A 312 1.17 7.50 -14.66
CA ALA A 312 1.66 7.30 -16.01
C ALA A 312 1.29 5.90 -16.55
N LYS A 313 1.47 4.86 -15.75
CA LYS A 313 1.12 3.48 -16.10
C LYS A 313 -0.39 3.29 -16.30
N LEU A 314 -1.23 3.84 -15.43
CA LEU A 314 -2.69 3.80 -15.58
C LEU A 314 -3.12 4.47 -16.88
N LYS A 315 -2.55 5.61 -17.22
CA LYS A 315 -2.83 6.34 -18.46
C LYS A 315 -2.34 5.58 -19.69
N GLU A 316 -1.13 5.03 -19.66
CA GLU A 316 -0.56 4.18 -20.72
C GLU A 316 -1.50 3.00 -21.05
N LYS A 317 -2.08 2.39 -20.01
CA LYS A 317 -2.97 1.24 -20.12
C LYS A 317 -4.43 1.62 -20.45
N GLY A 318 -4.78 2.91 -20.44
CA GLY A 318 -6.16 3.37 -20.60
C GLY A 318 -7.08 3.04 -19.42
N LEU A 319 -6.50 2.75 -18.24
CA LEU A 319 -7.22 2.36 -17.02
C LEU A 319 -7.55 3.57 -16.13
N ASP A 320 -6.99 4.73 -16.41
CA ASP A 320 -7.11 5.96 -15.59
C ASP A 320 -8.56 6.43 -15.40
N LYS A 321 -9.43 6.21 -16.38
CA LYS A 321 -10.84 6.65 -16.34
C LYS A 321 -11.75 5.80 -15.47
N ASN A 322 -11.35 4.57 -15.16
CA ASN A 322 -12.15 3.63 -14.37
C ASN A 322 -11.36 3.11 -13.15
N THR A 323 -10.42 3.89 -12.63
CA THR A 323 -9.64 3.54 -11.46
C THR A 323 -9.79 4.61 -10.37
N VAL A 324 -10.23 4.19 -9.20
CA VAL A 324 -10.20 5.03 -7.99
C VAL A 324 -8.82 4.87 -7.35
N VAL A 325 -8.08 5.95 -7.20
CA VAL A 325 -6.78 5.97 -6.52
C VAL A 325 -6.94 6.68 -5.18
N ILE A 326 -6.58 6.00 -4.11
CA ILE A 326 -6.63 6.52 -2.73
C ILE A 326 -5.19 6.60 -2.23
N PHE A 327 -4.78 7.79 -1.77
CA PHE A 327 -3.49 8.01 -1.13
C PHE A 327 -3.69 8.34 0.34
N THR A 328 -2.97 7.65 1.24
CA THR A 328 -3.07 7.85 2.69
C THR A 328 -1.78 7.40 3.40
N SER A 329 -1.66 7.72 4.68
CA SER A 329 -0.69 7.10 5.60
C SER A 329 -1.41 6.16 6.56
N ASP A 330 -0.70 5.17 7.12
CA ASP A 330 -1.27 4.28 8.12
C ASP A 330 -1.42 4.96 9.48
N ASN A 331 -0.55 5.91 9.82
CA ASN A 331 -0.64 6.78 11.00
C ASN A 331 0.08 8.12 10.74
N GLY A 332 0.20 8.95 11.76
CA GLY A 332 0.91 10.22 11.71
C GLY A 332 2.43 10.08 11.81
N PRO A 333 3.15 11.23 11.88
CA PRO A 333 4.61 11.25 11.93
C PRO A 333 5.15 10.68 13.23
N HIS A 334 6.45 10.32 13.22
CA HIS A 334 7.18 9.78 14.36
C HIS A 334 8.56 10.43 14.50
N GLU A 335 9.27 10.12 15.57
CA GLU A 335 10.64 10.60 15.86
C GLU A 335 11.70 9.49 15.75
N GLU A 336 11.32 8.29 15.33
CA GLU A 336 12.22 7.15 15.24
C GLU A 336 13.31 7.35 14.18
N GLY A 337 14.49 6.77 14.40
CA GLY A 337 15.57 6.76 13.41
C GLY A 337 16.13 8.12 13.03
N GLY A 338 15.88 9.16 13.85
CA GLY A 338 16.31 10.52 13.59
C GLY A 338 15.33 11.37 12.78
N ALA A 339 14.11 10.91 12.54
CA ALA A 339 13.04 11.74 12.00
C ALA A 339 12.76 12.95 12.92
N ASP A 340 12.41 14.09 12.34
CA ASP A 340 12.27 15.35 13.05
C ASP A 340 10.98 16.06 12.64
N PRO A 341 9.86 15.72 13.30
CA PRO A 341 8.56 16.36 13.01
C PRO A 341 8.57 17.87 13.26
N GLU A 342 9.29 18.34 14.27
CA GLU A 342 9.33 19.78 14.57
C GLU A 342 10.01 20.58 13.45
N PHE A 343 11.09 20.05 12.86
CA PHE A 343 11.79 20.73 11.76
C PHE A 343 10.90 20.92 10.53
N PHE A 344 10.07 19.94 10.22
CA PHE A 344 9.17 20.00 9.07
C PHE A 344 7.83 20.68 9.38
N GLY A 345 7.58 21.10 10.63
CA GLY A 345 6.34 21.74 11.05
C GLY A 345 5.12 20.83 10.94
N ARG A 346 5.31 19.55 11.26
CA ARG A 346 4.28 18.50 11.19
C ARG A 346 3.59 18.38 12.53
N ASP A 347 2.38 18.85 12.65
CA ASP A 347 1.50 18.68 13.80
C ASP A 347 0.45 17.58 13.58
#